data_ca86899a7924f1ce5c343b5515fc0a8e
#
_entry.id   ca86899a7924f1ce5c343b5515fc0a8e
#
_cell.length_a   1.000
_cell.length_b   1.000
_cell.length_c   1.000
_cell.angle_alpha   90.00
_cell.angle_beta   90.00
_cell.angle_gamma   90.00
#
_symmetry.space_group_name_H-M   'P 1'
#
loop_
_entity.id
_entity.type
_entity.pdbx_description
1 polymer ?
#
loop_
_entity_poly.entity_id
_entity_poly.type
_entity_poly.pdbx_seq_one_letter_code
_entity_poly.pdbx_strand_id
1 'polypeptide(L)'
;MANELNSDDNVLVQQINEYKGRGLFALRDFRKGETLFREKPIVSSQFSWNRVYGYKCCHHCLEPLETANENVVRLANDPNIVLPNHELCSTRQSFHVKCPNCDCWFCSKSCQEEAWNSYHKVLCHNDPNHPLAILDEIWRPMHYPPETSSIGLVIRILATIVQAQDPEEQIGILMSLMHDTVNKKEQLAHKMLGERFVDQLEQLRLACTTAFASYPVVSSFLTPDGFAAIFALIGRNSQGIGTSAFAVWTKKVEKLATKPNEKSQLEKLIDTIYDAIEQNAGSFLNNEGSGLYAKQSTINHSCDPNAEVEFPFNNHELVVNASKNISAGEEILISYLECCDLERSRHSRSKMLSENYLFLCDCMKCQSQMGDPDVTSDEEMSSEEPSEDENE
;
A
#
# COMPACT_ATOMS: atom_id res chain seq x y z
N MET A 1 -29.58 -2.15 6.35
CA MET A 1 -29.63 -1.49 7.69
C MET A 1 -28.29 -0.80 7.85
N ALA A 2 -28.26 0.50 8.11
CA ALA A 2 -27.03 1.24 8.27
C ALA A 2 -26.29 0.68 9.50
N ASN A 3 -25.07 0.19 9.30
CA ASN A 3 -24.19 -0.19 10.41
C ASN A 3 -24.04 1.01 11.32
N GLU A 4 -24.29 0.80 12.61
CA GLU A 4 -23.98 1.75 13.67
C GLU A 4 -22.47 2.03 13.61
N LEU A 5 -22.13 3.18 13.03
CA LEU A 5 -20.80 3.77 13.14
C LEU A 5 -20.50 3.97 14.62
N ASN A 6 -19.37 3.46 15.09
CA ASN A 6 -18.91 3.66 16.45
C ASN A 6 -19.05 5.14 16.83
N SER A 7 -19.64 5.43 17.98
CA SER A 7 -19.96 6.76 18.48
C SER A 7 -18.77 7.70 18.74
N ASP A 8 -17.55 7.25 18.45
CA ASP A 8 -16.29 8.02 18.58
C ASP A 8 -15.75 8.58 17.25
N ASP A 9 -16.42 8.31 16.13
CA ASP A 9 -15.94 8.78 14.83
C ASP A 9 -16.37 10.22 14.57
N ASN A 10 -15.40 11.13 14.61
CA ASN A 10 -15.59 12.54 14.25
C ASN A 10 -15.64 12.77 12.72
N VAL A 11 -15.89 11.72 11.95
CA VAL A 11 -15.95 11.74 10.47
C VAL A 11 -17.14 10.91 9.99
N LEU A 12 -17.68 11.27 8.82
CA LEU A 12 -18.88 10.63 8.26
C LEU A 12 -18.70 10.33 6.78
N VAL A 13 -19.01 9.09 6.39
CA VAL A 13 -19.08 8.71 4.96
C VAL A 13 -20.42 9.16 4.40
N GLN A 14 -20.40 9.93 3.31
CA GLN A 14 -21.59 10.42 2.61
C GLN A 14 -21.51 10.14 1.11
N GLN A 15 -22.65 9.92 0.47
CA GLN A 15 -22.76 9.90 -0.99
C GLN A 15 -22.68 11.34 -1.51
N ILE A 16 -21.72 11.62 -2.40
CA ILE A 16 -21.55 12.94 -3.02
C ILE A 16 -22.43 13.06 -4.26
N ASN A 17 -22.19 12.21 -5.24
CA ASN A 17 -22.96 12.11 -6.49
C ASN A 17 -22.60 10.79 -7.20
N GLU A 18 -23.24 10.51 -8.33
CA GLU A 18 -22.99 9.31 -9.12
C GLU A 18 -21.58 9.24 -9.72
N TYR A 19 -20.91 10.37 -9.89
CA TYR A 19 -19.57 10.44 -10.51
C TYR A 19 -18.45 10.25 -9.47
N LYS A 20 -18.49 11.04 -8.37
CA LYS A 20 -17.48 10.95 -7.29
C LYS A 20 -17.74 9.78 -6.32
N GLY A 21 -18.96 9.24 -6.34
CA GLY A 21 -19.34 8.18 -5.41
C GLY A 21 -19.47 8.69 -3.98
N ARG A 22 -18.83 7.99 -3.04
CA ARG A 22 -18.79 8.35 -1.62
C ARG A 22 -17.62 9.27 -1.33
N GLY A 23 -17.72 10.04 -0.25
CA GLY A 23 -16.64 10.83 0.32
C GLY A 23 -16.67 10.79 1.84
N LEU A 24 -15.57 11.16 2.47
CA LEU A 24 -15.44 11.27 3.91
C LEU A 24 -15.49 12.73 4.33
N PHE A 25 -16.32 13.06 5.32
CA PHE A 25 -16.58 14.43 5.77
C PHE A 25 -16.29 14.60 7.26
N ALA A 26 -15.72 15.75 7.61
CA ALA A 26 -15.47 16.12 9.01
C ALA A 26 -16.77 16.44 9.74
N LEU A 27 -17.00 15.85 10.92
CA LEU A 27 -18.16 16.18 11.78
C LEU A 27 -17.86 17.32 12.77
N ARG A 28 -16.59 17.69 12.92
CA ARG A 28 -16.11 18.82 13.72
C ARG A 28 -14.93 19.50 13.04
N ASP A 29 -14.52 20.64 13.58
CA ASP A 29 -13.26 21.25 13.17
C ASP A 29 -12.06 20.43 13.62
N PHE A 30 -11.05 20.30 12.74
CA PHE A 30 -9.74 19.73 13.03
C PHE A 30 -8.65 20.74 12.75
N ARG A 31 -7.66 20.79 13.62
CA ARG A 31 -6.44 21.59 13.39
C ARG A 31 -5.42 20.76 12.64
N LYS A 32 -4.56 21.44 11.90
CA LYS A 32 -3.37 20.80 11.30
C LYS A 32 -2.61 19.96 12.33
N GLY A 33 -2.29 18.71 11.98
CA GLY A 33 -1.59 17.75 12.84
C GLY A 33 -2.50 16.92 13.74
N GLU A 34 -3.83 17.19 13.80
CA GLU A 34 -4.75 16.35 14.56
C GLU A 34 -5.06 15.05 13.81
N THR A 35 -5.17 13.96 14.56
CA THR A 35 -5.61 12.66 14.05
C THR A 35 -7.11 12.69 13.82
N LEU A 36 -7.53 12.36 12.58
CA LEU A 36 -8.93 12.22 12.21
C LEU A 36 -9.48 10.86 12.68
N PHE A 37 -8.74 9.79 12.34
CA PHE A 37 -9.08 8.42 12.79
C PHE A 37 -7.88 7.48 12.61
N ARG A 38 -8.04 6.25 13.14
CA ARG A 38 -7.15 5.10 12.95
C ARG A 38 -7.93 3.96 12.36
N GLU A 39 -7.26 3.12 11.57
CA GLU A 39 -7.92 1.98 10.95
C GLU A 39 -6.97 0.81 10.73
N LYS A 40 -7.41 -0.41 11.07
CA LYS A 40 -6.77 -1.65 10.64
C LYS A 40 -7.36 -2.07 9.29
N PRO A 41 -6.56 -2.69 8.40
CA PRO A 41 -7.07 -3.10 7.10
C PRO A 41 -8.05 -4.26 7.20
N ILE A 42 -8.97 -4.34 6.23
CA ILE A 42 -9.79 -5.54 5.98
C ILE A 42 -8.88 -6.72 5.65
N VAL A 43 -7.91 -6.48 4.76
CA VAL A 43 -6.84 -7.40 4.39
C VAL A 43 -5.57 -6.59 4.07
N SER A 44 -4.40 -7.17 4.33
CA SER A 44 -3.11 -6.61 3.91
C SER A 44 -2.16 -7.73 3.52
N SER A 45 -1.23 -7.47 2.61
CA SER A 45 -0.23 -8.43 2.17
C SER A 45 1.09 -7.75 1.84
N GLN A 46 2.21 -8.40 2.19
CA GLN A 46 3.54 -8.03 1.70
C GLN A 46 3.58 -8.23 0.19
N PHE A 47 4.29 -7.38 -0.54
CA PHE A 47 4.55 -7.58 -1.95
C PHE A 47 5.43 -8.81 -2.20
N SER A 48 5.17 -9.49 -3.31
CA SER A 48 5.87 -10.73 -3.66
C SER A 48 7.38 -10.51 -3.79
N TRP A 49 7.81 -9.42 -4.41
CA TRP A 49 9.21 -9.10 -4.60
C TRP A 49 9.95 -8.87 -3.27
N ASN A 50 9.30 -8.30 -2.26
CA ASN A 50 9.88 -8.12 -0.92
C ASN A 50 10.31 -9.46 -0.31
N ARG A 51 9.49 -10.50 -0.44
CA ARG A 51 9.84 -11.86 0.02
C ARG A 51 11.03 -12.43 -0.73
N VAL A 52 11.08 -12.22 -2.04
CA VAL A 52 12.18 -12.68 -2.91
C VAL A 52 13.50 -12.02 -2.51
N TYR A 53 13.49 -10.74 -2.17
CA TYR A 53 14.65 -10.00 -1.70
C TYR A 53 14.92 -10.15 -0.19
N GLY A 54 14.27 -11.10 0.46
CA GLY A 54 14.58 -11.51 1.84
C GLY A 54 14.09 -10.55 2.93
N TYR A 55 13.13 -9.65 2.62
CA TYR A 55 12.52 -8.80 3.64
C TYR A 55 11.65 -9.64 4.57
N LYS A 56 11.97 -9.65 5.84
CA LYS A 56 11.28 -10.43 6.86
C LYS A 56 10.28 -9.56 7.61
N CYS A 57 9.01 -9.85 7.46
CA CYS A 57 7.95 -9.18 8.22
C CYS A 57 6.92 -10.18 8.76
N CYS A 58 6.13 -9.70 9.71
CA CYS A 58 4.97 -10.42 10.21
C CYS A 58 3.98 -10.70 9.07
N HIS A 59 3.65 -11.97 8.88
CA HIS A 59 2.72 -12.39 7.82
C HIS A 59 1.30 -11.79 7.98
N HIS A 60 0.97 -11.25 9.15
CA HIS A 60 -0.32 -10.60 9.40
C HIS A 60 -0.25 -9.08 9.29
N CYS A 61 0.54 -8.44 10.14
CA CYS A 61 0.50 -6.98 10.27
C CYS A 61 1.66 -6.24 9.58
N LEU A 62 2.56 -6.94 8.88
CA LEU A 62 3.71 -6.39 8.15
C LEU A 62 4.77 -5.72 9.05
N GLU A 63 4.68 -5.84 10.39
CA GLU A 63 5.73 -5.37 11.29
C GLU A 63 7.05 -6.09 10.98
N PRO A 64 8.20 -5.36 10.88
CA PRO A 64 9.50 -5.98 10.61
C PRO A 64 9.88 -7.00 11.68
N LEU A 65 10.40 -8.15 11.25
CA LEU A 65 10.92 -9.20 12.13
C LEU A 65 12.45 -9.12 12.29
N GLU A 66 13.11 -8.26 11.55
CA GLU A 66 14.51 -7.93 11.69
C GLU A 66 14.69 -6.80 12.70
N THR A 67 15.76 -6.84 13.50
CA THR A 67 16.21 -5.68 14.25
C THR A 67 16.73 -4.60 13.30
N ALA A 68 16.84 -3.36 13.75
CA ALA A 68 17.40 -2.29 12.95
C ALA A 68 18.81 -2.61 12.43
N ASN A 69 19.65 -3.23 13.27
CA ASN A 69 21.00 -3.62 12.87
C ASN A 69 21.02 -4.74 11.83
N GLU A 70 20.20 -5.79 12.00
CA GLU A 70 20.06 -6.88 11.01
C GLU A 70 19.56 -6.33 9.67
N ASN A 71 18.60 -5.40 9.71
CA ASN A 71 18.03 -4.76 8.53
C ASN A 71 19.09 -3.99 7.75
N VAL A 72 19.87 -3.14 8.42
CA VAL A 72 20.95 -2.35 7.80
C VAL A 72 22.06 -3.26 7.25
N VAL A 73 22.55 -4.20 8.03
CA VAL A 73 23.60 -5.16 7.61
C VAL A 73 23.18 -5.91 6.34
N ARG A 74 21.93 -6.33 6.26
CA ARG A 74 21.41 -7.02 5.07
C ARG A 74 21.27 -6.07 3.86
N LEU A 75 20.72 -4.89 4.06
CA LEU A 75 20.46 -3.94 2.97
C LEU A 75 21.76 -3.34 2.42
N ALA A 76 22.70 -2.99 3.27
CA ALA A 76 24.02 -2.48 2.87
C ALA A 76 24.99 -3.59 2.45
N ASN A 77 24.63 -4.87 2.67
CA ASN A 77 25.52 -6.04 2.47
C ASN A 77 26.88 -5.88 3.17
N ASP A 78 26.91 -5.24 4.32
CA ASP A 78 28.12 -5.03 5.13
C ASP A 78 27.94 -5.54 6.58
N PRO A 79 28.58 -6.68 6.92
CA PRO A 79 28.47 -7.27 8.25
C PRO A 79 29.18 -6.46 9.35
N ASN A 80 29.98 -5.47 8.99
CA ASN A 80 30.74 -4.65 9.96
C ASN A 80 29.94 -3.45 10.49
N ILE A 81 28.78 -3.15 9.89
CA ILE A 81 27.93 -2.07 10.39
C ILE A 81 27.34 -2.45 11.74
N VAL A 82 27.60 -1.60 12.73
CA VAL A 82 27.02 -1.72 14.07
C VAL A 82 26.33 -0.40 14.43
N LEU A 83 25.02 -0.47 14.62
CA LEU A 83 24.25 0.71 15.02
C LEU A 83 24.49 1.02 16.50
N PRO A 84 24.76 2.29 16.88
CA PRO A 84 24.76 2.70 18.26
C PRO A 84 23.32 2.62 18.82
N ASN A 85 23.20 2.51 20.15
CA ASN A 85 21.88 2.47 20.81
C ASN A 85 20.91 1.46 20.16
N HIS A 86 21.40 0.27 19.82
CA HIS A 86 20.62 -0.79 19.18
C HIS A 86 19.37 -1.19 19.98
N GLU A 87 19.35 -0.95 21.29
CA GLU A 87 18.21 -1.15 22.18
C GLU A 87 16.99 -0.26 21.85
N LEU A 88 17.17 0.79 21.04
CA LEU A 88 16.07 1.63 20.55
C LEU A 88 15.24 0.96 19.45
N CYS A 89 15.71 -0.17 18.95
CA CYS A 89 14.94 -0.96 18.00
C CYS A 89 13.62 -1.43 18.63
N SER A 90 12.53 -1.28 17.89
CA SER A 90 11.20 -1.70 18.35
C SER A 90 10.92 -3.19 18.18
N THR A 91 11.73 -3.89 17.38
CA THR A 91 11.53 -5.30 17.08
C THR A 91 11.82 -6.18 18.29
N ARG A 92 10.84 -6.97 18.69
CA ARG A 92 10.90 -7.84 19.88
C ARG A 92 10.94 -9.31 19.48
N GLN A 93 12.10 -9.79 19.04
CA GLN A 93 12.29 -11.15 18.49
C GLN A 93 11.85 -12.28 19.43
N SER A 94 11.91 -12.08 20.75
CA SER A 94 11.46 -13.06 21.75
C SER A 94 9.95 -13.36 21.69
N PHE A 95 9.16 -12.52 21.06
CA PHE A 95 7.72 -12.71 20.86
C PHE A 95 7.37 -13.33 19.50
N HIS A 96 8.35 -13.45 18.59
CA HIS A 96 8.10 -13.98 17.27
C HIS A 96 7.68 -15.45 17.32
N VAL A 97 6.67 -15.78 16.52
CA VAL A 97 6.10 -17.12 16.45
C VAL A 97 6.08 -17.61 15.02
N LYS A 98 6.61 -18.81 14.78
CA LYS A 98 6.49 -19.48 13.49
C LYS A 98 5.18 -20.29 13.44
N CYS A 99 4.54 -20.34 12.28
CA CYS A 99 3.45 -21.28 12.06
C CYS A 99 3.96 -22.74 12.20
N PRO A 100 3.26 -23.62 12.90
CA PRO A 100 3.70 -25.01 13.03
C PRO A 100 3.56 -25.81 11.73
N ASN A 101 2.75 -25.35 10.78
CA ASN A 101 2.39 -26.09 9.57
C ASN A 101 2.99 -25.52 8.27
N CYS A 102 3.53 -24.30 8.30
CA CYS A 102 4.13 -23.64 7.12
C CYS A 102 5.26 -22.70 7.56
N ASP A 103 5.88 -22.00 6.59
CA ASP A 103 7.03 -21.13 6.85
C ASP A 103 6.68 -19.68 7.22
N CYS A 104 5.41 -19.39 7.46
CA CYS A 104 4.98 -18.03 7.85
C CYS A 104 5.41 -17.71 9.29
N TRP A 105 5.90 -16.49 9.48
CA TRP A 105 6.29 -15.93 10.77
C TRP A 105 5.37 -14.77 11.17
N PHE A 106 5.17 -14.62 12.47
CA PHE A 106 4.34 -13.57 13.07
C PHE A 106 5.12 -12.84 14.15
N CYS A 107 4.90 -11.55 14.31
CA CYS A 107 5.56 -10.75 15.36
C CYS A 107 5.10 -11.11 16.77
N SER A 108 3.94 -11.77 16.91
CA SER A 108 3.37 -12.19 18.19
C SER A 108 2.39 -13.33 18.03
N LYS A 109 2.05 -13.95 19.16
CA LYS A 109 0.99 -14.97 19.25
C LYS A 109 -0.38 -14.40 18.84
N SER A 110 -0.68 -13.17 19.23
CA SER A 110 -1.92 -12.48 18.85
C SER A 110 -2.04 -12.36 17.32
N CYS A 111 -0.98 -11.87 16.63
CA CYS A 111 -0.98 -11.81 15.17
C CYS A 111 -1.14 -13.18 14.49
N GLN A 112 -0.57 -14.23 15.09
CA GLN A 112 -0.76 -15.60 14.59
C GLN A 112 -2.22 -16.03 14.71
N GLU A 113 -2.87 -15.77 15.85
CA GLU A 113 -4.26 -16.13 16.12
C GLU A 113 -5.22 -15.29 15.26
N GLU A 114 -5.00 -13.99 15.13
CA GLU A 114 -5.78 -13.12 14.24
C GLU A 114 -5.70 -13.62 12.79
N ALA A 115 -4.50 -13.89 12.28
CA ALA A 115 -4.30 -14.44 10.94
C ALA A 115 -5.00 -15.79 10.76
N TRP A 116 -4.84 -16.69 11.73
CA TRP A 116 -5.45 -18.02 11.69
C TRP A 116 -6.96 -17.96 11.60
N ASN A 117 -7.58 -17.08 12.35
CA ASN A 117 -9.03 -16.91 12.38
C ASN A 117 -9.57 -16.17 11.15
N SER A 118 -8.77 -15.29 10.53
CA SER A 118 -9.23 -14.44 9.43
C SER A 118 -9.03 -15.09 8.04
N TYR A 119 -7.86 -15.69 7.76
CA TYR A 119 -7.55 -16.19 6.41
C TYR A 119 -6.49 -17.30 6.39
N HIS A 120 -5.61 -17.37 7.40
CA HIS A 120 -4.41 -18.23 7.30
C HIS A 120 -4.71 -19.72 7.31
N LYS A 121 -5.79 -20.15 7.93
CA LYS A 121 -6.21 -21.55 7.94
C LYS A 121 -6.44 -22.11 6.52
N VAL A 122 -7.01 -21.30 5.63
CA VAL A 122 -7.24 -21.67 4.21
C VAL A 122 -5.94 -21.63 3.41
N LEU A 123 -5.06 -20.66 3.71
CA LEU A 123 -3.80 -20.44 2.97
C LEU A 123 -2.62 -21.25 3.52
N CYS A 124 -2.78 -21.92 4.67
CA CYS A 124 -1.70 -22.61 5.37
C CYS A 124 -1.39 -23.95 4.71
N HIS A 125 -0.35 -24.01 3.91
CA HIS A 125 0.16 -25.24 3.32
C HIS A 125 1.69 -25.25 3.30
N ASN A 126 2.28 -26.44 3.24
CA ASN A 126 3.73 -26.67 3.09
C ASN A 126 4.00 -27.61 1.89
N ASP A 127 3.05 -27.73 0.99
CA ASP A 127 3.18 -28.52 -0.23
C ASP A 127 3.71 -27.63 -1.37
N PRO A 128 4.91 -27.89 -1.91
CA PRO A 128 5.44 -27.15 -3.05
C PRO A 128 4.63 -27.33 -4.33
N ASN A 129 3.80 -28.37 -4.42
CA ASN A 129 2.91 -28.60 -5.56
C ASN A 129 1.52 -27.97 -5.37
N HIS A 130 1.29 -27.26 -4.27
CA HIS A 130 0.02 -26.59 -4.05
C HIS A 130 -0.22 -25.53 -5.14
N PRO A 131 -1.45 -25.40 -5.70
CA PRO A 131 -1.72 -24.47 -6.80
C PRO A 131 -1.32 -23.01 -6.50
N LEU A 132 -1.34 -22.58 -5.23
CA LEU A 132 -0.92 -21.23 -4.83
C LEU A 132 0.61 -21.06 -4.81
N ALA A 133 1.40 -22.14 -4.83
CA ALA A 133 2.86 -22.04 -4.76
C ALA A 133 3.48 -21.37 -6.00
N ILE A 134 2.82 -21.48 -7.16
CA ILE A 134 3.29 -20.92 -8.43
C ILE A 134 2.88 -19.44 -8.66
N LEU A 135 2.01 -18.89 -7.80
CA LEU A 135 1.45 -17.55 -8.03
C LEU A 135 2.50 -16.45 -8.09
N ASP A 136 3.50 -16.51 -7.20
CA ASP A 136 4.60 -15.53 -7.19
C ASP A 136 5.47 -15.63 -8.46
N GLU A 137 5.64 -16.84 -9.02
CA GLU A 137 6.41 -17.05 -10.24
C GLU A 137 5.69 -16.48 -11.47
N ILE A 138 4.36 -16.64 -11.53
CA ILE A 138 3.53 -16.06 -12.60
C ILE A 138 3.49 -14.53 -12.45
N TRP A 139 3.36 -14.02 -11.21
CA TRP A 139 3.23 -12.59 -10.93
C TRP A 139 4.50 -11.80 -11.17
N ARG A 140 5.66 -12.34 -10.82
CA ARG A 140 6.96 -11.65 -10.86
C ARG A 140 7.32 -11.03 -12.22
N PRO A 141 7.12 -11.70 -13.38
CA PRO A 141 7.42 -11.10 -14.67
C PRO A 141 6.49 -9.94 -15.06
N MET A 142 5.29 -9.87 -14.45
CA MET A 142 4.30 -8.83 -14.75
C MET A 142 4.60 -7.53 -14.02
N HIS A 143 5.09 -7.65 -12.80
CA HIS A 143 5.20 -6.55 -11.84
C HIS A 143 6.58 -6.51 -11.23
N TYR A 144 7.42 -5.66 -11.82
CA TYR A 144 8.65 -5.22 -11.17
C TYR A 144 8.32 -4.03 -10.27
N PRO A 145 9.06 -3.81 -9.16
CA PRO A 145 8.84 -2.65 -8.30
C PRO A 145 8.82 -1.32 -9.07
N PRO A 146 8.03 -0.34 -8.65
CA PRO A 146 7.11 -0.38 -7.52
C PRO A 146 5.81 -1.13 -7.85
N GLU A 147 5.50 -2.12 -7.03
CA GLU A 147 4.26 -2.89 -7.12
C GLU A 147 3.15 -2.18 -6.34
N THR A 148 2.02 -1.91 -6.96
CA THR A 148 0.86 -1.28 -6.31
C THR A 148 -0.28 -2.26 -6.06
N SER A 149 -0.30 -3.37 -6.79
CA SER A 149 -1.27 -4.44 -6.63
C SER A 149 -0.55 -5.76 -6.37
N SER A 150 -1.14 -6.62 -5.57
CA SER A 150 -0.50 -7.87 -5.15
C SER A 150 -1.41 -9.07 -5.32
N ILE A 151 -0.89 -10.12 -5.94
CA ILE A 151 -1.57 -11.42 -5.95
C ILE A 151 -1.79 -11.95 -4.52
N GLY A 152 -0.91 -11.58 -3.59
CA GLY A 152 -1.08 -11.87 -2.18
C GLY A 152 -2.35 -11.27 -1.58
N LEU A 153 -2.79 -10.08 -2.01
CA LEU A 153 -4.08 -9.52 -1.61
C LEU A 153 -5.25 -10.32 -2.19
N VAL A 154 -5.17 -10.72 -3.47
CA VAL A 154 -6.22 -11.51 -4.12
C VAL A 154 -6.51 -12.78 -3.32
N ILE A 155 -5.48 -13.59 -3.04
CA ILE A 155 -5.67 -14.83 -2.29
C ILE A 155 -6.13 -14.60 -0.85
N ARG A 156 -5.71 -13.51 -0.22
CA ARG A 156 -6.18 -13.15 1.13
C ARG A 156 -7.63 -12.70 1.13
N ILE A 157 -8.09 -11.94 0.13
CA ILE A 157 -9.50 -11.59 -0.04
C ILE A 157 -10.34 -12.86 -0.12
N LEU A 158 -9.98 -13.79 -1.02
CA LEU A 158 -10.70 -15.05 -1.19
C LEU A 158 -10.72 -15.87 0.10
N ALA A 159 -9.57 -16.01 0.77
CA ALA A 159 -9.47 -16.76 2.02
C ALA A 159 -10.24 -16.10 3.17
N THR A 160 -10.27 -14.77 3.23
CA THR A 160 -11.05 -14.03 4.24
C THR A 160 -12.54 -14.25 4.06
N ILE A 161 -13.03 -14.23 2.82
CA ILE A 161 -14.44 -14.55 2.53
C ILE A 161 -14.77 -15.99 2.96
N VAL A 162 -13.90 -16.96 2.60
CA VAL A 162 -14.09 -18.38 2.95
C VAL A 162 -14.13 -18.60 4.48
N GLN A 163 -13.36 -17.87 5.25
CA GLN A 163 -13.27 -18.01 6.72
C GLN A 163 -14.22 -17.11 7.50
N ALA A 164 -14.87 -16.17 6.84
CA ALA A 164 -15.80 -15.27 7.53
C ALA A 164 -16.94 -16.02 8.20
N GLN A 165 -17.38 -15.55 9.35
CA GLN A 165 -18.59 -16.08 10.01
C GLN A 165 -19.85 -15.82 9.18
N ASP A 166 -19.89 -14.66 8.53
CA ASP A 166 -20.88 -14.27 7.54
C ASP A 166 -20.16 -13.89 6.23
N PRO A 167 -20.03 -14.80 5.30
CA PRO A 167 -19.38 -14.53 4.01
C PRO A 167 -20.12 -13.48 3.16
N GLU A 168 -21.46 -13.41 3.27
CA GLU A 168 -22.26 -12.45 2.51
C GLU A 168 -22.00 -11.02 3.01
N GLU A 169 -21.91 -10.83 4.33
CA GLU A 169 -21.53 -9.55 4.92
C GLU A 169 -20.11 -9.16 4.47
N GLN A 170 -19.16 -10.09 4.51
CA GLN A 170 -17.78 -9.84 4.09
C GLN A 170 -17.69 -9.46 2.60
N ILE A 171 -18.43 -10.16 1.75
CA ILE A 171 -18.57 -9.82 0.33
C ILE A 171 -19.17 -8.42 0.18
N GLY A 172 -20.24 -8.12 0.93
CA GLY A 172 -20.89 -6.80 0.91
C GLY A 172 -19.92 -5.66 1.24
N ILE A 173 -19.07 -5.84 2.26
CA ILE A 173 -18.04 -4.86 2.63
C ILE A 173 -17.05 -4.65 1.47
N LEU A 174 -16.51 -5.72 0.91
CA LEU A 174 -15.53 -5.66 -0.20
C LEU A 174 -16.16 -5.05 -1.45
N MET A 175 -17.35 -5.49 -1.84
CA MET A 175 -18.04 -4.99 -3.04
C MET A 175 -18.63 -3.58 -2.86
N SER A 176 -18.60 -3.04 -1.64
CA SER A 176 -18.87 -1.62 -1.42
C SER A 176 -17.73 -0.71 -1.88
N LEU A 177 -16.51 -1.24 -2.03
CA LEU A 177 -15.36 -0.53 -2.58
C LEU A 177 -15.47 -0.42 -4.10
N MET A 178 -14.78 0.55 -4.69
CA MET A 178 -14.79 0.75 -6.15
C MET A 178 -14.13 -0.44 -6.86
N HIS A 179 -14.87 -1.11 -7.74
CA HIS A 179 -14.41 -2.31 -8.43
C HIS A 179 -14.72 -2.32 -9.94
N ASP A 180 -15.18 -1.19 -10.49
CA ASP A 180 -15.40 -1.06 -11.92
C ASP A 180 -14.09 -1.22 -12.69
N THR A 181 -14.13 -2.06 -13.72
CA THR A 181 -12.99 -2.33 -14.61
C THR A 181 -12.83 -1.26 -15.69
N VAL A 182 -13.89 -0.53 -15.98
CA VAL A 182 -13.96 0.50 -17.02
C VAL A 182 -14.77 1.70 -16.54
N ASN A 183 -14.29 2.90 -16.79
CA ASN A 183 -15.11 4.10 -16.74
C ASN A 183 -15.72 4.35 -18.13
N LYS A 184 -16.99 4.00 -18.30
CA LYS A 184 -17.71 4.12 -19.59
C LYS A 184 -17.86 5.57 -20.06
N LYS A 185 -17.97 6.52 -19.14
CA LYS A 185 -18.14 7.95 -19.46
C LYS A 185 -16.87 8.54 -20.05
N GLU A 186 -15.72 8.27 -19.45
CA GLU A 186 -14.42 8.78 -19.85
C GLU A 186 -13.68 7.82 -20.81
N GLN A 187 -14.29 6.66 -21.15
CA GLN A 187 -13.71 5.60 -21.98
C GLN A 187 -12.34 5.10 -21.48
N LEU A 188 -12.16 5.05 -20.14
CA LEU A 188 -10.94 4.63 -19.48
C LEU A 188 -11.06 3.16 -19.04
N ALA A 189 -10.02 2.37 -19.27
CA ALA A 189 -9.87 1.01 -18.76
C ALA A 189 -8.71 0.93 -17.78
N HIS A 190 -8.87 0.13 -16.72
CA HIS A 190 -7.81 -0.01 -15.71
C HIS A 190 -6.55 -0.60 -16.34
N LYS A 191 -5.39 0.04 -16.12
CA LYS A 191 -4.09 -0.32 -16.70
C LYS A 191 -3.72 -1.80 -16.51
N MET A 192 -4.02 -2.38 -15.33
CA MET A 192 -3.76 -3.77 -15.00
C MET A 192 -4.57 -4.79 -15.82
N LEU A 193 -5.63 -4.36 -16.51
CA LEU A 193 -6.50 -5.20 -17.32
C LEU A 193 -6.22 -5.02 -18.82
N GLY A 194 -5.13 -4.35 -19.19
CA GLY A 194 -4.71 -4.16 -20.57
C GLY A 194 -4.29 -5.47 -21.25
N GLU A 195 -4.31 -5.50 -22.58
CA GLU A 195 -3.98 -6.68 -23.42
C GLU A 195 -2.65 -7.35 -23.03
N ARG A 196 -1.68 -6.57 -22.57
CA ARG A 196 -0.35 -7.06 -22.14
C ARG A 196 -0.41 -8.10 -21.02
N PHE A 197 -1.45 -8.09 -20.19
CA PHE A 197 -1.54 -8.91 -18.97
C PHE A 197 -2.59 -10.01 -19.05
N VAL A 198 -3.32 -10.11 -20.15
CA VAL A 198 -4.48 -11.04 -20.29
C VAL A 198 -4.09 -12.49 -20.01
N ASP A 199 -3.02 -12.98 -20.65
CA ASP A 199 -2.58 -14.37 -20.51
C ASP A 199 -2.11 -14.69 -19.08
N GLN A 200 -1.38 -13.78 -18.46
CA GLN A 200 -0.88 -13.96 -17.09
C GLN A 200 -2.03 -13.89 -16.07
N LEU A 201 -2.97 -12.95 -16.25
CA LEU A 201 -4.16 -12.88 -15.40
C LEU A 201 -5.00 -14.16 -15.50
N GLU A 202 -5.12 -14.75 -16.70
CA GLU A 202 -5.80 -16.02 -16.87
C GLU A 202 -5.06 -17.18 -16.17
N GLN A 203 -3.74 -17.25 -16.24
CA GLN A 203 -2.95 -18.25 -15.52
C GLN A 203 -3.13 -18.11 -14.01
N LEU A 204 -3.10 -16.89 -13.46
CA LEU A 204 -3.35 -16.61 -12.04
C LEU A 204 -4.76 -17.04 -11.64
N ARG A 205 -5.76 -16.71 -12.47
CA ARG A 205 -7.16 -17.09 -12.25
C ARG A 205 -7.33 -18.61 -12.18
N LEU A 206 -6.73 -19.35 -13.11
CA LEU A 206 -6.79 -20.81 -13.17
C LEU A 206 -6.14 -21.44 -11.93
N ALA A 207 -4.99 -20.95 -11.50
CA ALA A 207 -4.33 -21.40 -10.28
C ALA A 207 -5.20 -21.15 -9.04
N CYS A 208 -5.79 -19.94 -8.92
CA CYS A 208 -6.74 -19.63 -7.85
C CYS A 208 -8.00 -20.51 -7.93
N THR A 209 -8.56 -20.74 -9.12
CA THR A 209 -9.73 -21.59 -9.30
C THR A 209 -9.45 -23.03 -8.81
N THR A 210 -8.26 -23.55 -9.10
CA THR A 210 -7.85 -24.87 -8.63
C THR A 210 -7.70 -24.91 -7.11
N ALA A 211 -7.03 -23.90 -6.53
CA ALA A 211 -6.78 -23.82 -5.08
C ALA A 211 -8.07 -23.64 -4.27
N PHE A 212 -9.04 -22.91 -4.79
CA PHE A 212 -10.30 -22.62 -4.12
C PHE A 212 -11.49 -23.46 -4.61
N ALA A 213 -11.26 -24.53 -5.38
CA ALA A 213 -12.31 -25.39 -5.94
C ALA A 213 -13.28 -25.96 -4.89
N SER A 214 -12.82 -26.16 -3.66
CA SER A 214 -13.64 -26.69 -2.55
C SER A 214 -14.50 -25.61 -1.85
N TYR A 215 -14.45 -24.37 -2.28
CA TYR A 215 -15.11 -23.25 -1.62
C TYR A 215 -16.08 -22.53 -2.57
N PRO A 216 -17.33 -23.03 -2.73
CA PRO A 216 -18.32 -22.45 -3.67
C PRO A 216 -18.63 -20.97 -3.44
N VAL A 217 -18.50 -20.49 -2.20
CA VAL A 217 -18.81 -19.10 -1.81
C VAL A 217 -17.97 -18.06 -2.57
N VAL A 218 -16.79 -18.43 -3.06
CA VAL A 218 -15.91 -17.53 -3.84
C VAL A 218 -15.94 -17.80 -5.34
N SER A 219 -16.81 -18.70 -5.82
CA SER A 219 -16.84 -19.11 -7.24
C SER A 219 -17.13 -17.97 -8.21
N SER A 220 -17.95 -16.99 -7.83
CA SER A 220 -18.23 -15.80 -8.64
C SER A 220 -16.99 -14.94 -8.89
N PHE A 221 -16.07 -14.87 -7.93
CA PHE A 221 -14.79 -14.13 -8.05
C PHE A 221 -13.75 -14.87 -8.89
N LEU A 222 -13.97 -16.15 -9.19
CA LEU A 222 -13.06 -16.97 -9.99
C LEU A 222 -13.50 -17.08 -11.46
N THR A 223 -14.60 -16.45 -11.84
CA THR A 223 -14.95 -16.20 -13.25
C THR A 223 -14.02 -15.14 -13.85
N PRO A 224 -13.83 -15.06 -15.19
CA PRO A 224 -13.01 -14.02 -15.79
C PRO A 224 -13.38 -12.60 -15.34
N ASP A 225 -14.67 -12.26 -15.36
CA ASP A 225 -15.15 -10.92 -14.96
C ASP A 225 -14.99 -10.68 -13.44
N GLY A 226 -15.30 -11.68 -12.62
CA GLY A 226 -15.13 -11.58 -11.16
C GLY A 226 -13.67 -11.43 -10.75
N PHE A 227 -12.76 -12.13 -11.42
CA PHE A 227 -11.33 -12.03 -11.16
C PHE A 227 -10.79 -10.66 -11.59
N ALA A 228 -11.20 -10.16 -12.75
CA ALA A 228 -10.89 -8.81 -13.20
C ALA A 228 -11.42 -7.74 -12.23
N ALA A 229 -12.63 -7.92 -11.68
CA ALA A 229 -13.22 -7.01 -10.70
C ALA A 229 -12.39 -6.97 -9.38
N ILE A 230 -11.85 -8.10 -8.90
CA ILE A 230 -10.94 -8.10 -7.73
C ILE A 230 -9.68 -7.30 -8.02
N PHE A 231 -9.07 -7.46 -9.20
CA PHE A 231 -7.89 -6.68 -9.57
C PHE A 231 -8.20 -5.18 -9.68
N ALA A 232 -9.34 -4.82 -10.27
CA ALA A 232 -9.79 -3.43 -10.31
C ALA A 232 -10.05 -2.86 -8.90
N LEU A 233 -10.67 -3.65 -8.01
CA LEU A 233 -10.89 -3.29 -6.62
C LEU A 233 -9.55 -3.02 -5.91
N ILE A 234 -8.57 -3.91 -6.04
CA ILE A 234 -7.24 -3.74 -5.43
C ILE A 234 -6.56 -2.52 -6.03
N GLY A 235 -6.50 -2.39 -7.35
CA GLY A 235 -5.82 -1.29 -8.03
C GLY A 235 -6.37 0.09 -7.68
N ARG A 236 -7.65 0.19 -7.34
CA ARG A 236 -8.33 1.47 -7.06
C ARG A 236 -8.41 1.84 -5.58
N ASN A 237 -8.28 0.87 -4.66
CA ASN A 237 -8.51 1.11 -3.24
C ASN A 237 -7.34 0.71 -2.34
N SER A 238 -6.32 0.00 -2.85
CA SER A 238 -5.23 -0.42 -1.98
C SER A 238 -4.35 0.76 -1.57
N GLN A 239 -4.06 0.80 -0.28
CA GLN A 239 -3.10 1.74 0.31
C GLN A 239 -1.75 1.05 0.46
N GLY A 240 -0.69 1.66 -0.07
CA GLY A 240 0.68 1.20 0.15
C GLY A 240 1.07 1.28 1.63
N ILE A 241 1.78 0.27 2.09
CA ILE A 241 2.26 0.14 3.47
C ILE A 241 3.77 -0.04 3.42
N GLY A 242 4.51 0.92 3.97
CA GLY A 242 5.95 0.82 4.16
C GLY A 242 6.31 0.66 5.63
N THR A 243 7.13 -0.35 5.97
CA THR A 243 7.62 -0.57 7.33
C THR A 243 9.14 -0.77 7.34
N SER A 244 9.82 -0.24 8.35
CA SER A 244 11.27 -0.34 8.46
C SER A 244 11.73 -0.29 9.91
N ALA A 245 12.50 -1.28 10.32
CA ALA A 245 13.13 -1.28 11.64
C ALA A 245 14.19 -0.18 11.74
N PHE A 246 14.93 0.06 10.65
CA PHE A 246 15.96 1.11 10.59
C PHE A 246 15.35 2.51 10.67
N ALA A 247 14.29 2.80 9.91
CA ALA A 247 13.62 4.10 9.97
C ALA A 247 13.05 4.42 11.37
N VAL A 248 12.54 3.41 12.08
CA VAL A 248 12.08 3.60 13.47
C VAL A 248 13.26 3.87 14.42
N TRP A 249 14.38 3.17 14.24
CA TRP A 249 15.60 3.42 15.00
C TRP A 249 16.12 4.84 14.75
N THR A 250 16.21 5.26 13.48
CA THR A 250 16.65 6.62 13.10
C THR A 250 15.84 7.70 13.82
N LYS A 251 14.51 7.64 13.72
CA LYS A 251 13.60 8.58 14.38
C LYS A 251 13.77 8.62 15.91
N LYS A 252 14.16 7.51 16.53
CA LYS A 252 14.37 7.45 17.99
C LYS A 252 15.74 7.96 18.40
N VAL A 253 16.80 7.59 17.69
CA VAL A 253 18.16 8.01 18.02
C VAL A 253 18.36 9.51 17.79
N GLU A 254 17.74 10.09 16.76
CA GLU A 254 17.74 11.54 16.52
C GLU A 254 17.17 12.33 17.70
N LYS A 255 16.14 11.81 18.36
CA LYS A 255 15.54 12.43 19.56
C LYS A 255 16.45 12.41 20.77
N LEU A 256 17.44 11.51 20.86
CA LEU A 256 18.40 11.44 21.97
C LEU A 256 19.55 12.42 21.79
N ALA A 257 19.92 12.74 20.56
CA ALA A 257 21.02 13.67 20.28
C ALA A 257 20.59 15.10 20.59
N THR A 258 21.03 15.62 21.74
CA THR A 258 20.66 16.96 22.23
C THR A 258 21.69 18.03 21.90
N LYS A 259 22.97 17.65 21.74
CA LYS A 259 24.05 18.58 21.45
C LYS A 259 24.31 18.69 19.94
N PRO A 260 24.66 19.90 19.44
CA PRO A 260 24.91 20.11 18.00
C PRO A 260 25.96 19.15 17.41
N ASN A 261 27.05 18.88 18.13
CA ASN A 261 28.10 17.96 17.68
C ASN A 261 27.60 16.50 17.58
N GLU A 262 26.81 16.06 18.57
CA GLU A 262 26.22 14.70 18.55
C GLU A 262 25.24 14.54 17.38
N LYS A 263 24.40 15.56 17.10
CA LYS A 263 23.51 15.58 15.96
C LYS A 263 24.27 15.46 14.65
N SER A 264 25.30 16.30 14.44
CA SER A 264 26.06 16.28 13.18
C SER A 264 26.82 14.96 12.98
N GLN A 265 27.30 14.32 14.03
CA GLN A 265 27.95 13.01 13.94
C GLN A 265 26.94 11.92 13.60
N LEU A 266 25.75 11.98 14.21
CA LEU A 266 24.67 11.04 13.96
C LEU A 266 24.12 11.18 12.54
N GLU A 267 23.86 12.40 12.07
CA GLU A 267 23.43 12.69 10.69
C GLU A 267 24.41 12.09 9.69
N LYS A 268 25.71 12.34 9.84
CA LYS A 268 26.75 11.75 8.98
C LYS A 268 26.76 10.23 9.00
N LEU A 269 26.54 9.61 10.15
CA LEU A 269 26.44 8.15 10.26
C LEU A 269 25.22 7.64 9.51
N ILE A 270 24.07 8.27 9.69
CA ILE A 270 22.81 7.91 9.03
C ILE A 270 22.95 8.06 7.52
N ASP A 271 23.49 9.19 7.03
CA ASP A 271 23.73 9.44 5.61
C ASP A 271 24.67 8.38 5.01
N THR A 272 25.79 8.07 5.71
CA THR A 272 26.72 7.01 5.25
C THR A 272 26.04 5.65 5.14
N ILE A 273 25.13 5.34 6.06
CA ILE A 273 24.38 4.08 6.04
C ILE A 273 23.38 4.08 4.87
N TYR A 274 22.66 5.18 4.64
CA TYR A 274 21.75 5.30 3.51
C TYR A 274 22.49 5.18 2.17
N ASP A 275 23.65 5.83 2.02
CA ASP A 275 24.49 5.72 0.83
C ASP A 275 24.92 4.27 0.57
N ALA A 276 25.32 3.54 1.61
CA ALA A 276 25.70 2.13 1.51
C ALA A 276 24.49 1.23 1.16
N ILE A 277 23.32 1.52 1.71
CA ILE A 277 22.09 0.80 1.38
C ILE A 277 21.68 1.08 -0.07
N GLU A 278 21.73 2.34 -0.52
CA GLU A 278 21.37 2.72 -1.88
C GLU A 278 22.29 2.06 -2.92
N GLN A 279 23.60 1.99 -2.65
CA GLN A 279 24.56 1.32 -3.52
C GLN A 279 24.29 -0.18 -3.69
N ASN A 280 23.73 -0.85 -2.69
CA ASN A 280 23.51 -2.30 -2.72
C ASN A 280 22.05 -2.69 -3.00
N ALA A 281 21.09 -2.01 -2.39
CA ALA A 281 19.65 -2.30 -2.47
C ALA A 281 18.87 -1.32 -3.36
N GLY A 282 19.51 -0.24 -3.86
CA GLY A 282 18.82 0.82 -4.60
C GLY A 282 17.79 1.54 -3.74
N SER A 283 16.69 1.96 -4.37
CA SER A 283 15.60 2.67 -3.69
C SER A 283 14.73 1.78 -2.78
N PHE A 284 14.96 0.48 -2.74
CA PHE A 284 14.14 -0.49 -2.00
C PHE A 284 14.56 -0.60 -0.54
N LEU A 285 14.26 0.42 0.24
CA LEU A 285 14.73 0.57 1.63
C LEU A 285 13.79 -0.07 2.66
N ASN A 286 12.52 -0.23 2.32
CA ASN A 286 11.49 -0.66 3.25
C ASN A 286 10.98 -2.06 2.93
N ASN A 287 10.45 -2.75 3.94
CA ASN A 287 9.49 -3.80 3.72
C ASN A 287 8.19 -3.16 3.25
N GLU A 288 7.68 -3.59 2.11
CA GLU A 288 6.53 -3.00 1.47
C GLU A 288 5.43 -4.02 1.22
N GLY A 289 4.22 -3.52 1.24
CA GLY A 289 3.01 -4.25 0.97
C GLY A 289 1.85 -3.30 0.71
N SER A 290 0.66 -3.84 0.66
CA SER A 290 -0.56 -3.04 0.54
C SER A 290 -1.70 -3.61 1.37
N GLY A 291 -2.70 -2.77 1.65
CA GLY A 291 -3.89 -3.13 2.39
C GLY A 291 -5.14 -2.44 1.86
N LEU A 292 -6.29 -3.06 2.09
CA LEU A 292 -7.62 -2.50 1.84
C LEU A 292 -8.24 -2.04 3.15
N TYR A 293 -8.75 -0.83 3.18
CA TYR A 293 -9.31 -0.18 4.35
C TYR A 293 -10.74 0.29 4.05
N ALA A 294 -11.68 -0.01 4.93
CA ALA A 294 -13.09 0.28 4.67
C ALA A 294 -13.40 1.78 4.64
N LYS A 295 -12.84 2.52 5.60
CA LYS A 295 -13.08 3.96 5.75
C LYS A 295 -12.12 4.78 4.90
N GLN A 296 -10.81 4.48 4.95
CA GLN A 296 -9.80 5.21 4.18
C GLN A 296 -10.08 5.15 2.67
N SER A 297 -10.54 4.01 2.13
CA SER A 297 -10.91 3.88 0.71
C SER A 297 -12.11 4.75 0.28
N THR A 298 -12.82 5.40 1.22
CA THR A 298 -13.86 6.38 0.89
C THR A 298 -13.36 7.81 0.80
N ILE A 299 -12.09 8.07 1.11
CA ILE A 299 -11.50 9.39 1.01
C ILE A 299 -11.13 9.65 -0.45
N ASN A 300 -11.65 10.74 -1.02
CA ASN A 300 -11.37 11.12 -2.39
C ASN A 300 -10.00 11.81 -2.56
N HIS A 301 -9.55 11.88 -3.81
CA HIS A 301 -8.29 12.51 -4.17
C HIS A 301 -8.39 14.04 -4.32
N SER A 302 -7.32 14.71 -3.88
CA SER A 302 -6.98 16.07 -4.33
C SER A 302 -5.48 16.17 -4.61
N CYS A 303 -5.10 16.93 -5.65
CA CYS A 303 -3.70 17.32 -5.87
C CYS A 303 -3.19 18.37 -4.86
N ASP A 304 -4.08 18.89 -4.01
CA ASP A 304 -3.78 19.78 -2.87
C ASP A 304 -4.60 19.30 -1.65
N PRO A 305 -4.23 18.13 -1.06
CA PRO A 305 -5.01 17.47 -0.03
C PRO A 305 -5.05 18.23 1.29
N ASN A 306 -6.04 17.96 2.15
CA ASN A 306 -6.13 18.48 3.50
C ASN A 306 -5.86 17.43 4.58
N ALA A 307 -5.62 16.17 4.17
CA ALA A 307 -5.26 15.07 5.06
C ALA A 307 -4.16 14.19 4.44
N GLU A 308 -3.50 13.41 5.27
CA GLU A 308 -2.43 12.49 4.89
C GLU A 308 -2.54 11.16 5.64
N VAL A 309 -2.06 10.07 5.02
CA VAL A 309 -2.05 8.73 5.59
C VAL A 309 -0.65 8.40 6.09
N GLU A 310 -0.56 7.91 7.33
CA GLU A 310 0.70 7.51 7.95
C GLU A 310 0.59 6.12 8.60
N PHE A 311 1.75 5.47 8.79
CA PHE A 311 1.90 4.18 9.50
C PHE A 311 2.82 4.33 10.72
N PRO A 312 2.43 5.08 11.76
CA PRO A 312 3.31 5.43 12.87
C PRO A 312 3.66 4.25 13.77
N PHE A 313 2.92 3.14 13.67
CA PHE A 313 3.13 1.93 14.48
C PHE A 313 4.07 0.92 13.83
N ASN A 314 4.62 1.25 12.65
CA ASN A 314 5.50 0.37 11.88
C ASN A 314 4.85 -1.00 11.54
N ASN A 315 3.56 -1.00 11.30
CA ASN A 315 2.74 -2.13 10.92
C ASN A 315 1.60 -1.67 9.98
N HIS A 316 0.63 -2.53 9.68
CA HIS A 316 -0.46 -2.25 8.76
C HIS A 316 -1.58 -1.35 9.32
N GLU A 317 -1.54 -0.91 10.58
CA GLU A 317 -2.53 0.02 11.13
C GLU A 317 -2.21 1.44 10.65
N LEU A 318 -3.10 2.04 9.89
CA LEU A 318 -2.97 3.40 9.41
C LEU A 318 -3.54 4.43 10.38
N VAL A 319 -3.03 5.64 10.25
CA VAL A 319 -3.56 6.86 10.88
C VAL A 319 -3.77 7.89 9.79
N VAL A 320 -4.93 8.53 9.78
CA VAL A 320 -5.20 9.68 8.92
C VAL A 320 -5.11 10.94 9.76
N ASN A 321 -4.21 11.85 9.37
CA ASN A 321 -3.95 13.11 10.05
C ASN A 321 -4.35 14.29 9.17
N ALA A 322 -4.81 15.38 9.79
CA ALA A 322 -5.07 16.62 9.10
C ALA A 322 -3.74 17.30 8.70
N SER A 323 -3.48 17.47 7.40
CA SER A 323 -2.32 18.22 6.88
C SER A 323 -2.59 19.74 6.82
N LYS A 324 -3.85 20.14 6.89
CA LYS A 324 -4.37 21.51 6.99
C LYS A 324 -5.45 21.59 8.07
N ASN A 325 -5.91 22.82 8.40
CA ASN A 325 -7.14 22.95 9.18
C ASN A 325 -8.32 22.49 8.31
N ILE A 326 -9.24 21.70 8.90
CA ILE A 326 -10.44 21.18 8.23
C ILE A 326 -11.63 21.64 9.06
N SER A 327 -12.62 22.27 8.42
CA SER A 327 -13.83 22.72 9.08
C SER A 327 -14.90 21.63 9.16
N ALA A 328 -15.79 21.71 10.13
CA ALA A 328 -16.97 20.84 10.20
C ALA A 328 -17.78 20.92 8.90
N GLY A 329 -18.14 19.76 8.34
CA GLY A 329 -18.83 19.62 7.06
C GLY A 329 -17.92 19.65 5.83
N GLU A 330 -16.62 19.90 5.98
CA GLU A 330 -15.65 19.88 4.87
C GLU A 330 -15.31 18.44 4.46
N GLU A 331 -15.14 18.20 3.16
CA GLU A 331 -14.67 16.92 2.63
C GLU A 331 -13.20 16.70 3.00
N ILE A 332 -12.89 15.51 3.53
CA ILE A 332 -11.52 15.07 3.80
C ILE A 332 -10.95 14.49 2.52
N LEU A 333 -9.78 14.98 2.11
CA LEU A 333 -9.15 14.65 0.85
C LEU A 333 -7.69 14.25 1.09
N ILE A 334 -7.25 13.16 0.43
CA ILE A 334 -5.84 12.71 0.42
C ILE A 334 -5.27 12.78 -0.99
N SER A 335 -3.97 12.58 -1.14
CA SER A 335 -3.38 12.34 -2.46
C SER A 335 -3.37 10.83 -2.75
N TYR A 336 -3.76 10.45 -3.99
CA TYR A 336 -3.54 9.11 -4.54
C TYR A 336 -2.20 9.01 -5.27
N LEU A 337 -1.54 10.15 -5.48
CA LEU A 337 -0.23 10.27 -6.10
C LEU A 337 0.82 10.45 -5.00
N GLU A 338 2.04 10.03 -5.27
CA GLU A 338 3.16 10.27 -4.39
C GLU A 338 3.53 11.77 -4.35
N CYS A 339 4.29 12.17 -3.32
CA CYS A 339 4.63 13.58 -3.14
C CYS A 339 5.41 14.16 -4.32
N CYS A 340 6.32 13.39 -4.91
CA CYS A 340 7.07 13.80 -6.10
C CYS A 340 6.18 13.97 -7.33
N ASP A 341 5.14 13.15 -7.48
CA ASP A 341 4.19 13.24 -8.59
C ASP A 341 3.26 14.45 -8.48
N LEU A 342 3.00 14.93 -7.27
CA LEU A 342 2.20 16.13 -7.07
C LEU A 342 2.87 17.40 -7.62
N GLU A 343 4.20 17.39 -7.75
CA GLU A 343 4.96 18.52 -8.34
C GLU A 343 4.98 18.49 -9.88
N ARG A 344 4.60 17.37 -10.50
CA ARG A 344 4.53 17.25 -11.97
C ARG A 344 3.44 18.12 -12.58
N SER A 345 3.49 18.30 -13.89
CA SER A 345 2.48 19.02 -14.66
C SER A 345 1.07 18.48 -14.42
N ARG A 346 0.05 19.34 -14.62
CA ARG A 346 -1.36 18.92 -14.56
C ARG A 346 -1.63 17.73 -15.48
N HIS A 347 -1.05 17.75 -16.70
CA HIS A 347 -1.22 16.69 -17.69
C HIS A 347 -0.67 15.35 -17.17
N SER A 348 0.55 15.34 -16.65
CA SER A 348 1.17 14.13 -16.07
C SER A 348 0.34 13.55 -14.91
N ARG A 349 -0.10 14.40 -13.97
CA ARG A 349 -0.96 13.96 -12.86
C ARG A 349 -2.29 13.40 -13.35
N SER A 350 -2.93 14.07 -14.32
CA SER A 350 -4.20 13.63 -14.92
C SER A 350 -4.06 12.28 -15.62
N LYS A 351 -2.96 12.06 -16.35
CA LYS A 351 -2.64 10.79 -16.99
C LYS A 351 -2.52 9.66 -15.96
N MET A 352 -1.73 9.84 -14.90
CA MET A 352 -1.58 8.84 -13.84
C MET A 352 -2.91 8.51 -13.16
N LEU A 353 -3.73 9.52 -12.85
CA LEU A 353 -5.04 9.31 -12.22
C LEU A 353 -6.02 8.60 -13.16
N SER A 354 -6.02 8.94 -14.44
CA SER A 354 -6.89 8.28 -15.43
C SER A 354 -6.52 6.82 -15.65
N GLU A 355 -5.25 6.49 -15.71
CA GLU A 355 -4.77 5.12 -15.96
C GLU A 355 -4.96 4.18 -14.75
N ASN A 356 -4.77 4.70 -13.53
CA ASN A 356 -4.76 3.87 -12.31
C ASN A 356 -6.08 3.94 -11.53
N TYR A 357 -6.81 5.06 -11.62
CA TYR A 357 -8.03 5.27 -10.81
C TYR A 357 -9.27 5.57 -11.64
N LEU A 358 -9.16 5.66 -12.97
CA LEU A 358 -10.24 5.83 -13.93
C LEU A 358 -11.05 7.12 -13.75
N PHE A 359 -10.42 8.23 -13.37
CA PHE A 359 -11.06 9.54 -13.30
C PHE A 359 -10.13 10.69 -13.71
N LEU A 360 -10.72 11.83 -14.04
CA LEU A 360 -10.02 13.09 -14.28
C LEU A 360 -10.22 14.01 -13.07
N CYS A 361 -9.10 14.49 -12.50
CA CYS A 361 -9.15 15.33 -11.31
C CYS A 361 -9.64 16.76 -11.63
N ASP A 362 -10.62 17.21 -10.86
CA ASP A 362 -11.21 18.55 -10.93
C ASP A 362 -10.91 19.44 -9.70
N CYS A 363 -9.89 19.08 -8.89
CA CYS A 363 -9.53 19.87 -7.70
C CYS A 363 -9.06 21.28 -8.07
N MET A 364 -9.04 22.19 -7.09
CA MET A 364 -8.67 23.60 -7.29
C MET A 364 -7.30 23.79 -7.96
N LYS A 365 -6.30 22.96 -7.59
CA LYS A 365 -4.97 22.98 -8.23
C LYS A 365 -5.08 22.64 -9.72
N CYS A 366 -5.84 21.61 -10.09
CA CYS A 366 -6.04 21.23 -11.49
C CYS A 366 -6.84 22.27 -12.27
N GLN A 367 -7.85 22.90 -11.65
CA GLN A 367 -8.62 23.96 -12.28
C GLN A 367 -7.77 25.20 -12.55
N SER A 368 -6.94 25.62 -11.59
CA SER A 368 -6.06 26.78 -11.77
C SER A 368 -5.01 26.57 -12.86
N GLN A 369 -4.66 25.33 -13.17
CA GLN A 369 -3.68 24.94 -14.18
C GLN A 369 -4.30 24.50 -15.52
N MET A 370 -5.58 24.77 -15.75
CA MET A 370 -6.24 24.38 -17.02
C MET A 370 -5.65 25.06 -18.27
N GLY A 371 -5.01 26.20 -18.10
CA GLY A 371 -4.35 26.95 -19.19
C GLY A 371 -2.88 26.55 -19.40
N ASP A 372 -2.32 25.70 -18.57
CA ASP A 372 -0.93 25.27 -18.70
C ASP A 372 -0.78 24.31 -19.90
N PRO A 373 0.42 24.24 -20.52
CA PRO A 373 0.68 23.32 -21.62
C PRO A 373 0.41 21.87 -21.22
N ASP A 374 -0.16 21.07 -22.14
CA ASP A 374 -0.38 19.64 -21.95
C ASP A 374 0.92 18.88 -22.29
N VAL A 375 1.91 18.97 -21.41
CA VAL A 375 3.20 18.26 -21.50
C VAL A 375 3.31 17.23 -20.41
N THR A 376 4.00 16.12 -20.71
CA THR A 376 4.41 15.14 -19.70
C THR A 376 5.82 15.47 -19.20
N SER A 377 6.17 15.06 -17.97
CA SER A 377 7.51 15.27 -17.42
C SER A 377 8.62 14.63 -18.26
N ASP A 378 8.29 13.55 -18.99
CA ASP A 378 9.24 12.85 -19.88
C ASP A 378 9.53 13.66 -21.15
N GLU A 379 8.55 14.46 -21.62
CA GLU A 379 8.72 15.41 -22.74
C GLU A 379 9.52 16.64 -22.33
N GLU A 380 9.38 17.10 -21.11
CA GLU A 380 10.18 18.21 -20.55
C GLU A 380 11.67 17.83 -20.44
N MET A 381 12.00 16.60 -20.05
CA MET A 381 13.38 16.12 -19.94
C MET A 381 14.05 15.92 -21.31
N SER A 382 13.30 15.59 -22.36
CA SER A 382 13.83 15.40 -23.72
C SER A 382 14.13 16.71 -24.44
N SER A 383 13.64 17.84 -23.98
CA SER A 383 13.87 19.18 -24.57
C SER A 383 15.13 19.87 -24.04
N GLU A 384 15.83 19.31 -23.06
CA GLU A 384 17.06 19.86 -22.45
C GLU A 384 18.36 19.17 -22.91
N GLU A 385 18.36 18.33 -23.95
CA GLU A 385 19.62 17.87 -24.54
C GLU A 385 20.29 19.06 -25.23
N PRO A 386 21.52 19.45 -24.81
CA PRO A 386 22.25 20.50 -25.50
C PRO A 386 22.64 19.99 -26.88
N SER A 387 22.32 20.79 -27.90
CA SER A 387 22.89 20.60 -29.24
C SER A 387 24.40 20.53 -29.12
N GLU A 388 25.00 19.36 -29.34
CA GLU A 388 26.42 19.27 -29.62
C GLU A 388 26.68 20.05 -30.90
N ASP A 389 27.22 21.24 -30.75
CA ASP A 389 27.81 21.99 -31.86
C ASP A 389 28.92 21.13 -32.47
N GLU A 390 28.69 20.63 -33.67
CA GLU A 390 29.71 20.24 -34.60
C GLU A 390 30.59 21.47 -34.88
N ASN A 391 31.80 21.48 -34.37
CA ASN A 391 32.85 22.32 -34.89
C ASN A 391 34.18 21.56 -34.92
N GLU A 392 34.57 21.28 -36.18
CA GLU A 392 35.91 21.08 -36.74
C GLU A 392 36.89 20.11 -36.08
#